data_6648e56e5091da9d6f070e83f69d3be0
#
_entry.id   6648e56e5091da9d6f070e83f69d3be0
#
_cell.length_a   1.000
_cell.length_b   1.000
_cell.length_c   1.000
_cell.angle_alpha   90.00
_cell.angle_beta   90.00
_cell.angle_gamma   90.00
#
_symmetry.space_group_name_H-M   'P 1'
#
loop_
_entity.id
_entity.type
_entity.pdbx_description
1 polymer ?
#
loop_
_entity_poly.entity_id
_entity_poly.type
_entity_poly.pdbx_seq_one_letter_code
_entity_poly.pdbx_strand_id
1 'polypeptide(L)'
;TAGANPMDLKRGIDQAVEAIVGGLKELSRDIDDRNEIAQVGTISANNDEFIGNLIADAMEKVGKDGVITVEEAKGTETYLETVEGMQFDRGYLSPYFVTDSDKMTTELEDPYILIFDKKISNMKDLLPILEKVVQSGKPLLIIAEDVEGEALATLVVNKLRGSLKIAAVKAPGFGDRRKAMLEDIAILTGGTVISEERGYKLENATLDYLGQAARVSIDKDNTTIVDGAGQESDIQARVNQIRSQIETTTSD
;
A
#
# COMPACT_ATOMS: atom_id res chain seq x y z
N THR A 1 -18.34 -11.33 -37.74
CA THR A 1 -17.23 -10.61 -38.41
C THR A 1 -16.75 -11.31 -39.68
N ALA A 2 -17.63 -12.03 -40.38
CA ALA A 2 -17.28 -12.77 -41.58
C ALA A 2 -16.73 -11.84 -42.66
N GLY A 3 -15.44 -11.90 -42.95
CA GLY A 3 -14.76 -11.23 -44.05
C GLY A 3 -14.26 -9.81 -43.80
N ALA A 4 -14.44 -9.23 -42.64
CA ALA A 4 -13.86 -7.92 -42.30
C ALA A 4 -12.39 -8.02 -41.94
N ASN A 5 -11.58 -7.05 -42.39
CA ASN A 5 -10.17 -6.97 -42.05
C ASN A 5 -10.00 -6.68 -40.53
N PRO A 6 -9.31 -7.53 -39.75
CA PRO A 6 -9.14 -7.31 -38.33
C PRO A 6 -8.47 -5.99 -37.97
N MET A 7 -7.55 -5.49 -38.79
CA MET A 7 -6.85 -4.22 -38.57
C MET A 7 -7.76 -3.02 -38.75
N ASP A 8 -8.69 -3.08 -39.72
CA ASP A 8 -9.65 -2.01 -39.93
C ASP A 8 -10.71 -1.98 -38.82
N LEU A 9 -11.14 -3.18 -38.36
CA LEU A 9 -12.00 -3.30 -37.18
C LEU A 9 -11.31 -2.70 -35.93
N LYS A 10 -10.04 -3.03 -35.71
CA LYS A 10 -9.29 -2.48 -34.59
C LYS A 10 -9.23 -0.96 -34.64
N ARG A 11 -8.88 -0.37 -35.80
CA ARG A 11 -8.86 1.10 -35.96
C ARG A 11 -10.22 1.73 -35.69
N GLY A 12 -11.30 1.13 -36.17
CA GLY A 12 -12.66 1.61 -35.92
C GLY A 12 -13.03 1.57 -34.43
N ILE A 13 -12.65 0.51 -33.73
CA ILE A 13 -12.82 0.38 -32.26
C ILE A 13 -12.01 1.43 -31.53
N ASP A 14 -10.73 1.60 -31.87
CA ASP A 14 -9.85 2.57 -31.23
C ASP A 14 -10.41 4.01 -31.39
N GLN A 15 -10.88 4.39 -32.58
CA GLN A 15 -11.53 5.69 -32.85
C GLN A 15 -12.84 5.85 -32.05
N ALA A 16 -13.67 4.81 -31.99
CA ALA A 16 -14.90 4.84 -31.22
C ALA A 16 -14.63 5.01 -29.73
N VAL A 17 -13.62 4.31 -29.16
CA VAL A 17 -13.22 4.44 -27.77
C VAL A 17 -12.73 5.87 -27.47
N GLU A 18 -11.90 6.44 -28.35
CA GLU A 18 -11.42 7.81 -28.20
C GLU A 18 -12.57 8.83 -28.18
N ALA A 19 -13.50 8.70 -29.11
CA ALA A 19 -14.68 9.56 -29.20
C ALA A 19 -15.59 9.42 -27.95
N ILE A 20 -15.83 8.18 -27.50
CA ILE A 20 -16.65 7.92 -26.31
C ILE A 20 -15.97 8.47 -25.03
N VAL A 21 -14.67 8.24 -24.85
CA VAL A 21 -13.93 8.77 -23.72
C VAL A 21 -13.94 10.30 -23.72
N GLY A 22 -13.78 10.94 -24.89
CA GLY A 22 -13.91 12.39 -25.04
C GLY A 22 -15.31 12.87 -24.63
N GLY A 23 -16.36 12.27 -25.13
CA GLY A 23 -17.74 12.62 -24.77
C GLY A 23 -18.06 12.39 -23.29
N LEU A 24 -17.53 11.32 -22.68
CA LEU A 24 -17.70 11.07 -21.25
C LEU A 24 -16.99 12.14 -20.40
N LYS A 25 -15.81 12.60 -20.80
CA LYS A 25 -15.10 13.70 -20.12
C LYS A 25 -15.89 15.01 -20.15
N GLU A 26 -16.55 15.31 -21.28
CA GLU A 26 -17.40 16.51 -21.41
C GLU A 26 -18.67 16.43 -20.55
N LEU A 27 -19.21 15.23 -20.34
CA LEU A 27 -20.40 14.99 -19.54
C LEU A 27 -20.09 14.84 -18.05
N SER A 28 -18.85 14.51 -17.71
CA SER A 28 -18.44 14.35 -16.30
C SER A 28 -18.41 15.71 -15.59
N ARG A 29 -18.76 15.70 -14.32
CA ARG A 29 -18.61 16.84 -13.43
C ARG A 29 -17.92 16.39 -12.15
N ASP A 30 -17.12 17.28 -11.60
CA ASP A 30 -16.49 17.04 -10.31
C ASP A 30 -17.53 17.04 -9.20
N ILE A 31 -17.31 16.19 -8.22
CA ILE A 31 -18.16 16.05 -7.03
C ILE A 31 -17.33 16.49 -5.83
N ASP A 32 -17.80 17.54 -5.16
CA ASP A 32 -17.14 18.14 -4.00
C ASP A 32 -18.04 18.20 -2.76
N ASP A 33 -19.35 18.17 -2.95
CA ASP A 33 -20.31 18.25 -1.86
C ASP A 33 -20.56 16.88 -1.23
N ARG A 34 -20.60 16.83 0.12
CA ARG A 34 -20.90 15.63 0.90
C ARG A 34 -22.19 14.94 0.45
N ASN A 35 -23.24 15.71 0.10
CA ASN A 35 -24.50 15.13 -0.32
C ASN A 35 -24.38 14.42 -1.67
N GLU A 36 -23.62 14.98 -2.61
CA GLU A 36 -23.35 14.33 -3.91
C GLU A 36 -22.53 13.06 -3.72
N ILE A 37 -21.53 13.07 -2.83
CA ILE A 37 -20.78 11.86 -2.47
C ILE A 37 -21.70 10.80 -1.87
N ALA A 38 -22.60 11.18 -0.96
CA ALA A 38 -23.58 10.29 -0.35
C ALA A 38 -24.52 9.70 -1.41
N GLN A 39 -24.97 10.48 -2.39
CA GLN A 39 -25.83 10.00 -3.49
C GLN A 39 -25.12 8.96 -4.35
N VAL A 40 -23.85 9.20 -4.72
CA VAL A 40 -23.05 8.25 -5.50
C VAL A 40 -22.81 6.98 -4.69
N GLY A 41 -22.48 7.12 -3.41
CA GLY A 41 -22.32 6.00 -2.47
C GLY A 41 -23.61 5.17 -2.33
N THR A 42 -24.77 5.83 -2.23
CA THR A 42 -26.08 5.21 -2.14
C THR A 42 -26.40 4.38 -3.40
N ILE A 43 -26.16 4.95 -4.58
CA ILE A 43 -26.37 4.25 -5.86
C ILE A 43 -25.45 3.04 -5.94
N SER A 44 -24.19 3.18 -5.59
CA SER A 44 -23.20 2.09 -5.59
C SER A 44 -23.54 0.98 -4.59
N ALA A 45 -24.18 1.34 -3.48
CA ALA A 45 -24.66 0.42 -2.45
C ALA A 45 -26.09 -0.10 -2.70
N ASN A 46 -26.52 -0.14 -3.95
CA ASN A 46 -27.85 -0.63 -4.37
C ASN A 46 -29.01 0.12 -3.68
N ASN A 47 -28.92 1.44 -3.60
CA ASN A 47 -29.84 2.37 -2.98
C ASN A 47 -29.91 2.28 -1.44
N ASP A 48 -28.85 1.82 -0.80
CA ASP A 48 -28.74 1.85 0.65
C ASP A 48 -28.18 3.23 1.10
N GLU A 49 -29.10 4.08 1.61
CA GLU A 49 -28.75 5.43 2.07
C GLU A 49 -27.85 5.43 3.32
N PHE A 50 -27.94 4.40 4.16
CA PHE A 50 -27.09 4.28 5.34
C PHE A 50 -25.63 4.07 4.92
N ILE A 51 -25.38 3.16 4.00
CA ILE A 51 -24.03 2.93 3.44
C ILE A 51 -23.53 4.15 2.69
N GLY A 52 -24.40 4.79 1.88
CA GLY A 52 -24.04 6.01 1.15
C GLY A 52 -23.58 7.14 2.05
N ASN A 53 -24.32 7.38 3.15
CA ASN A 53 -23.94 8.38 4.15
C ASN A 53 -22.65 8.01 4.89
N LEU A 54 -22.48 6.74 5.25
CA LEU A 54 -21.27 6.27 5.93
C LEU A 54 -20.00 6.49 5.06
N ILE A 55 -20.10 6.23 3.75
CA ILE A 55 -19.03 6.52 2.79
C ILE A 55 -18.74 8.02 2.71
N ALA A 56 -19.79 8.87 2.68
CA ALA A 56 -19.61 10.30 2.65
C ALA A 56 -18.94 10.84 3.93
N ASP A 57 -19.31 10.30 5.09
CA ASP A 57 -18.66 10.65 6.38
C ASP A 57 -17.19 10.18 6.40
N ALA A 58 -16.88 9.05 5.81
CA ALA A 58 -15.51 8.58 5.65
C ALA A 58 -14.70 9.53 4.77
N MET A 59 -15.23 9.91 3.59
CA MET A 59 -14.59 10.84 2.66
C MET A 59 -14.36 12.23 3.29
N GLU A 60 -15.29 12.71 4.10
CA GLU A 60 -15.15 13.98 4.81
C GLU A 60 -13.98 13.93 5.82
N LYS A 61 -13.80 12.79 6.50
CA LYS A 61 -12.72 12.62 7.49
C LYS A 61 -11.33 12.45 6.86
N VAL A 62 -11.23 11.65 5.81
CA VAL A 62 -9.92 11.31 5.21
C VAL A 62 -9.56 12.20 4.02
N GLY A 63 -10.50 12.96 3.49
CA GLY A 63 -10.31 13.77 2.29
C GLY A 63 -10.34 12.96 0.99
N LYS A 64 -10.17 13.66 -0.15
CA LYS A 64 -10.26 13.06 -1.48
C LYS A 64 -9.14 12.05 -1.78
N ASP A 65 -7.98 12.24 -1.16
CA ASP A 65 -6.78 11.42 -1.36
C ASP A 65 -6.69 10.29 -0.32
N GLY A 66 -7.64 10.23 0.62
CA GLY A 66 -7.67 9.20 1.66
C GLY A 66 -8.11 7.85 1.14
N VAL A 67 -7.58 6.79 1.75
CA VAL A 67 -7.95 5.40 1.42
C VAL A 67 -9.11 4.96 2.31
N ILE A 68 -10.16 4.43 1.69
CA ILE A 68 -11.31 3.84 2.38
C ILE A 68 -11.31 2.35 2.09
N THR A 69 -11.20 1.54 3.13
CA THR A 69 -11.31 0.08 3.06
C THR A 69 -12.60 -0.39 3.72
N VAL A 70 -13.18 -1.47 3.21
CA VAL A 70 -14.38 -2.09 3.77
C VAL A 70 -13.98 -3.46 4.30
N GLU A 71 -14.29 -3.72 5.57
CA GLU A 71 -13.94 -4.95 6.24
C GLU A 71 -15.14 -5.54 6.98
N GLU A 72 -15.07 -6.83 7.23
CA GLU A 72 -16.09 -7.51 8.04
C GLU A 72 -15.87 -7.18 9.51
N ALA A 73 -16.89 -6.58 10.13
CA ALA A 73 -16.84 -6.27 11.57
C ALA A 73 -16.89 -7.55 12.42
N LYS A 74 -16.17 -7.56 13.53
CA LYS A 74 -16.25 -8.66 14.52
C LYS A 74 -17.56 -8.69 15.30
N GLY A 75 -18.34 -7.60 15.21
CA GLY A 75 -19.63 -7.43 15.86
C GLY A 75 -20.78 -7.34 14.85
N THR A 76 -21.97 -7.01 15.35
CA THR A 76 -23.20 -6.87 14.55
C THR A 76 -23.44 -5.45 14.05
N GLU A 77 -22.67 -4.47 14.53
CA GLU A 77 -22.83 -3.06 14.19
C GLU A 77 -21.82 -2.63 13.14
N THR A 78 -22.28 -1.83 12.19
CA THR A 78 -21.41 -1.16 11.21
C THR A 78 -20.92 0.16 11.80
N TYR A 79 -19.63 0.39 11.78
CA TYR A 79 -19.02 1.61 12.29
C TYR A 79 -17.90 2.10 11.37
N LEU A 80 -17.56 3.38 11.50
CA LEU A 80 -16.46 4.03 10.79
C LEU A 80 -15.33 4.28 11.77
N GLU A 81 -14.16 3.76 11.46
CA GLU A 81 -12.92 4.02 12.18
C GLU A 81 -11.94 4.76 11.26
N THR A 82 -11.21 5.71 11.80
CA THR A 82 -10.18 6.45 11.06
C THR A 82 -8.86 6.25 11.78
N VAL A 83 -7.86 5.82 11.04
CA VAL A 83 -6.52 5.53 11.56
C VAL A 83 -5.48 6.19 10.66
N GLU A 84 -4.30 6.46 11.20
CA GLU A 84 -3.16 6.89 10.40
C GLU A 84 -2.66 5.71 9.57
N GLY A 85 -2.52 5.93 8.27
CA GLY A 85 -2.14 4.85 7.37
C GLY A 85 -1.59 5.37 6.05
N MET A 86 -1.09 4.44 5.24
CA MET A 86 -0.57 4.72 3.91
C MET A 86 -0.84 3.55 2.99
N GLN A 87 -1.22 3.84 1.74
CA GLN A 87 -1.27 2.86 0.68
C GLN A 87 -0.31 3.25 -0.45
N PHE A 88 0.35 2.25 -1.04
CA PHE A 88 1.18 2.45 -2.21
C PHE A 88 1.04 1.30 -3.22
N ASP A 89 1.33 1.60 -4.47
CA ASP A 89 1.13 0.76 -5.66
C ASP A 89 2.21 -0.33 -5.83
N ARG A 90 2.38 -1.17 -4.82
CA ARG A 90 3.25 -2.36 -4.89
C ARG A 90 2.59 -3.51 -4.16
N GLY A 91 2.38 -4.61 -4.85
CA GLY A 91 1.87 -5.83 -4.27
C GLY A 91 2.99 -6.79 -3.83
N TYR A 92 2.58 -7.95 -3.36
CA TYR A 92 3.53 -8.98 -2.90
C TYR A 92 4.44 -9.46 -4.04
N LEU A 93 5.71 -9.72 -3.71
CA LEU A 93 6.71 -10.22 -4.66
C LEU A 93 6.49 -11.67 -5.09
N SER A 94 5.68 -12.42 -4.34
CA SER A 94 5.35 -13.80 -4.66
C SER A 94 3.95 -14.14 -4.17
N PRO A 95 3.13 -14.82 -5.00
CA PRO A 95 1.82 -15.33 -4.58
C PRO A 95 1.89 -16.29 -3.39
N TYR A 96 3.05 -16.89 -3.14
CA TYR A 96 3.26 -17.77 -1.99
C TYR A 96 3.25 -17.03 -0.65
N PHE A 97 3.30 -15.70 -0.63
CA PHE A 97 3.11 -14.91 0.59
C PHE A 97 1.64 -14.78 1.00
N VAL A 98 0.68 -15.07 0.12
CA VAL A 98 -0.76 -14.99 0.38
C VAL A 98 -1.13 -15.79 1.64
N THR A 99 -1.93 -15.17 2.51
CA THR A 99 -2.49 -15.76 3.74
C THR A 99 -3.97 -16.07 3.61
N ASP A 100 -4.71 -15.26 2.83
CA ASP A 100 -6.11 -15.46 2.48
C ASP A 100 -6.22 -15.80 0.99
N SER A 101 -6.39 -17.08 0.68
CA SER A 101 -6.46 -17.58 -0.70
C SER A 101 -7.75 -17.20 -1.44
N ASP A 102 -8.82 -16.89 -0.72
CA ASP A 102 -10.10 -16.54 -1.34
C ASP A 102 -10.07 -15.09 -1.85
N LYS A 103 -9.43 -14.21 -1.09
CA LYS A 103 -9.22 -12.80 -1.46
C LYS A 103 -7.90 -12.57 -2.20
N MET A 104 -7.01 -13.55 -2.24
CA MET A 104 -5.64 -13.42 -2.76
C MET A 104 -4.87 -12.26 -2.09
N THR A 105 -5.03 -12.12 -0.77
CA THR A 105 -4.36 -11.11 0.05
C THR A 105 -3.41 -11.73 1.07
N THR A 106 -2.46 -10.93 1.50
CA THR A 106 -1.58 -11.22 2.63
C THR A 106 -1.92 -10.27 3.76
N GLU A 107 -2.39 -10.81 4.86
CA GLU A 107 -2.72 -10.04 6.07
C GLU A 107 -1.66 -10.33 7.14
N LEU A 108 -1.03 -9.27 7.65
CA LEU A 108 -0.05 -9.33 8.73
C LEU A 108 -0.57 -8.48 9.90
N GLU A 109 -0.84 -9.13 11.03
CA GLU A 109 -1.29 -8.49 12.27
C GLU A 109 -0.09 -8.18 13.17
N ASP A 110 0.02 -6.94 13.64
CA ASP A 110 1.11 -6.42 14.48
C ASP A 110 2.52 -6.72 13.92
N PRO A 111 2.78 -6.47 12.63
CA PRO A 111 4.05 -6.81 12.01
C PRO A 111 5.18 -5.86 12.37
N TYR A 112 6.41 -6.38 12.35
CA TYR A 112 7.59 -5.57 12.11
C TYR A 112 7.70 -5.22 10.63
N ILE A 113 8.28 -4.05 10.33
CA ILE A 113 8.46 -3.54 8.97
C ILE A 113 9.94 -3.20 8.78
N LEU A 114 10.62 -3.97 7.94
CA LEU A 114 12.01 -3.73 7.54
C LEU A 114 12.01 -2.86 6.27
N ILE A 115 12.68 -1.71 6.33
CA ILE A 115 12.76 -0.75 5.23
C ILE A 115 14.21 -0.65 4.77
N PHE A 116 14.48 -1.06 3.52
CA PHE A 116 15.83 -1.10 2.96
C PHE A 116 15.88 -0.43 1.59
N ASP A 117 16.86 0.42 1.34
CA ASP A 117 16.95 1.23 0.13
C ASP A 117 17.57 0.52 -1.08
N LYS A 118 18.09 -0.70 -0.89
CA LYS A 118 18.73 -1.49 -1.94
C LYS A 118 18.03 -2.82 -2.18
N LYS A 119 18.56 -3.59 -3.13
CA LYS A 119 18.12 -4.96 -3.40
C LYS A 119 18.65 -5.95 -2.35
N ILE A 120 17.83 -6.94 -2.06
CA ILE A 120 18.20 -8.08 -1.21
C ILE A 120 18.24 -9.33 -2.10
N SER A 121 19.42 -9.82 -2.40
CA SER A 121 19.62 -11.06 -3.18
C SER A 121 20.28 -12.17 -2.37
N ASN A 122 20.99 -11.82 -1.28
CA ASN A 122 21.71 -12.73 -0.42
C ASN A 122 21.04 -12.84 0.95
N MET A 123 20.76 -14.07 1.37
CA MET A 123 20.17 -14.32 2.71
C MET A 123 21.10 -14.01 3.85
N LYS A 124 22.41 -14.05 3.64
CA LYS A 124 23.40 -13.88 4.71
C LYS A 124 23.26 -12.55 5.44
N ASP A 125 22.97 -11.48 4.68
CA ASP A 125 22.84 -10.14 5.26
C ASP A 125 21.53 -9.95 6.03
N LEU A 126 20.53 -10.77 5.70
CA LEU A 126 19.19 -10.74 6.29
C LEU A 126 19.06 -11.65 7.53
N LEU A 127 19.88 -12.70 7.63
CA LEU A 127 19.80 -13.69 8.70
C LEU A 127 19.79 -13.11 10.12
N PRO A 128 20.67 -12.15 10.48
CA PRO A 128 20.73 -11.64 11.86
C PRO A 128 19.42 -10.99 12.31
N ILE A 129 18.73 -10.27 11.42
CA ILE A 129 17.46 -9.64 11.76
C ILE A 129 16.31 -10.65 11.74
N LEU A 130 16.32 -11.62 10.82
CA LEU A 130 15.31 -12.66 10.77
C LEU A 130 15.30 -13.52 12.05
N GLU A 131 16.45 -13.89 12.57
CA GLU A 131 16.56 -14.65 13.83
C GLU A 131 15.89 -13.90 14.98
N LYS A 132 16.12 -12.59 15.10
CA LYS A 132 15.49 -11.75 16.13
C LYS A 132 13.98 -11.66 15.95
N VAL A 133 13.51 -11.52 14.71
CA VAL A 133 12.07 -11.47 14.39
C VAL A 133 11.40 -12.82 14.70
N VAL A 134 12.02 -13.94 14.35
CA VAL A 134 11.51 -15.28 14.71
C VAL A 134 11.38 -15.43 16.23
N GLN A 135 12.38 -14.99 16.99
CA GLN A 135 12.34 -15.05 18.45
C GLN A 135 11.23 -14.19 19.05
N SER A 136 10.87 -13.09 18.41
CA SER A 136 9.75 -12.23 18.84
C SER A 136 8.37 -12.84 18.58
N GLY A 137 8.27 -13.77 17.62
CA GLY A 137 7.01 -14.38 17.19
C GLY A 137 6.12 -13.48 16.32
N LYS A 138 6.54 -12.23 16.06
CA LYS A 138 5.79 -11.28 15.22
C LYS A 138 6.00 -11.55 13.73
N PRO A 139 5.02 -11.22 12.87
CA PRO A 139 5.21 -11.19 11.43
C PRO A 139 6.22 -10.12 10.99
N LEU A 140 6.77 -10.29 9.81
CA LEU A 140 7.68 -9.33 9.18
C LEU A 140 7.22 -8.96 7.78
N LEU A 141 7.10 -7.66 7.51
CA LEU A 141 7.05 -7.12 6.16
C LEU A 141 8.45 -6.62 5.77
N ILE A 142 8.95 -7.01 4.62
CA ILE A 142 10.16 -6.45 4.02
C ILE A 142 9.76 -5.52 2.88
N ILE A 143 10.20 -4.26 2.96
CA ILE A 143 10.08 -3.26 1.90
C ILE A 143 11.49 -2.94 1.44
N ALA A 144 11.85 -3.35 0.23
CA ALA A 144 13.18 -3.15 -0.33
C ALA A 144 13.10 -2.71 -1.80
N GLU A 145 14.17 -2.20 -2.38
CA GLU A 145 14.20 -1.93 -3.81
C GLU A 145 13.76 -3.15 -4.63
N ASP A 146 14.25 -4.31 -4.28
CA ASP A 146 13.80 -5.63 -4.74
C ASP A 146 14.23 -6.71 -3.75
N VAL A 147 13.53 -7.85 -3.76
CA VAL A 147 13.98 -9.07 -3.09
C VAL A 147 13.98 -10.17 -4.13
N GLU A 148 15.13 -10.71 -4.46
CA GLU A 148 15.30 -11.61 -5.60
C GLU A 148 16.21 -12.81 -5.30
N GLY A 149 16.28 -13.74 -6.23
CA GLY A 149 17.22 -14.87 -6.18
C GLY A 149 17.06 -15.77 -4.97
N GLU A 150 18.19 -16.09 -4.34
CA GLU A 150 18.25 -16.96 -3.16
C GLU A 150 17.45 -16.40 -1.97
N ALA A 151 17.50 -15.09 -1.78
CA ALA A 151 16.78 -14.44 -0.68
C ALA A 151 15.27 -14.68 -0.79
N LEU A 152 14.67 -14.36 -1.93
CA LEU A 152 13.23 -14.55 -2.14
C LEU A 152 12.84 -16.02 -2.00
N ALA A 153 13.58 -16.92 -2.63
CA ALA A 153 13.30 -18.37 -2.56
C ALA A 153 13.34 -18.89 -1.12
N THR A 154 14.32 -18.46 -0.33
CA THR A 154 14.45 -18.87 1.07
C THR A 154 13.33 -18.32 1.94
N LEU A 155 12.92 -17.07 1.76
CA LEU A 155 11.79 -16.47 2.48
C LEU A 155 10.49 -17.24 2.18
N VAL A 156 10.23 -17.52 0.91
CA VAL A 156 9.05 -18.31 0.47
C VAL A 156 9.05 -19.70 1.09
N VAL A 157 10.16 -20.41 1.05
CA VAL A 157 10.26 -21.78 1.62
C VAL A 157 10.00 -21.76 3.13
N ASN A 158 10.56 -20.80 3.87
CA ASN A 158 10.37 -20.70 5.32
C ASN A 158 8.93 -20.28 5.68
N LYS A 159 8.31 -19.42 4.87
CA LYS A 159 6.89 -19.08 5.03
C LYS A 159 6.01 -20.32 4.81
N LEU A 160 6.23 -21.09 3.74
CA LEU A 160 5.46 -22.30 3.45
C LEU A 160 5.63 -23.38 4.52
N ARG A 161 6.80 -23.46 5.15
CA ARG A 161 7.06 -24.35 6.30
C ARG A 161 6.44 -23.86 7.61
N GLY A 162 5.86 -22.65 7.63
CA GLY A 162 5.31 -22.04 8.85
C GLY A 162 6.37 -21.57 9.85
N SER A 163 7.65 -21.56 9.47
CA SER A 163 8.76 -21.09 10.32
C SER A 163 8.82 -19.56 10.42
N LEU A 164 8.33 -18.87 9.39
CA LEU A 164 8.28 -17.41 9.30
C LEU A 164 6.88 -16.96 8.87
N LYS A 165 6.36 -15.95 9.54
CA LYS A 165 5.22 -15.17 9.07
C LYS A 165 5.79 -13.94 8.37
N ILE A 166 5.90 -13.98 7.06
CA ILE A 166 6.64 -12.97 6.29
C ILE A 166 5.99 -12.67 4.95
N ALA A 167 6.13 -11.43 4.53
CA ALA A 167 5.88 -10.97 3.18
C ALA A 167 6.99 -10.02 2.73
N ALA A 168 7.16 -9.88 1.42
CA ALA A 168 8.08 -8.94 0.83
C ALA A 168 7.41 -8.20 -0.33
N VAL A 169 7.65 -6.90 -0.41
CA VAL A 169 7.15 -6.00 -1.45
C VAL A 169 8.28 -5.12 -1.96
N LYS A 170 8.14 -4.62 -3.19
CA LYS A 170 9.06 -3.60 -3.71
C LYS A 170 8.77 -2.24 -3.10
N ALA A 171 9.82 -1.48 -2.87
CA ALA A 171 9.71 -0.07 -2.51
C ALA A 171 8.99 0.73 -3.61
N PRO A 172 8.06 1.62 -3.26
CA PRO A 172 7.37 2.45 -4.22
C PRO A 172 8.29 3.51 -4.84
N GLY A 173 7.99 3.91 -6.08
CA GLY A 173 8.75 4.93 -6.80
C GLY A 173 10.11 4.48 -7.31
N PHE A 174 10.87 5.45 -7.84
CA PHE A 174 12.21 5.27 -8.40
C PHE A 174 13.12 6.43 -8.01
N GLY A 175 14.43 6.19 -7.95
CA GLY A 175 15.43 7.25 -7.66
C GLY A 175 15.15 8.00 -6.35
N ASP A 176 15.20 9.33 -6.40
CA ASP A 176 14.98 10.18 -5.22
C ASP A 176 13.55 10.10 -4.69
N ARG A 177 12.57 9.90 -5.57
CA ARG A 177 11.18 9.67 -5.15
C ARG A 177 11.04 8.41 -4.30
N ARG A 178 11.74 7.33 -4.65
CA ARG A 178 11.77 6.11 -3.83
C ARG A 178 12.34 6.39 -2.44
N LYS A 179 13.46 7.13 -2.37
CA LYS A 179 14.08 7.50 -1.08
C LYS A 179 13.09 8.29 -0.22
N ALA A 180 12.40 9.27 -0.80
CA ALA A 180 11.40 10.05 -0.10
C ALA A 180 10.23 9.20 0.40
N MET A 181 9.71 8.28 -0.43
CA MET A 181 8.60 7.39 -0.03
C MET A 181 9.02 6.37 1.04
N LEU A 182 10.26 5.88 1.02
CA LEU A 182 10.78 5.03 2.10
C LEU A 182 10.88 5.80 3.43
N GLU A 183 11.25 7.08 3.39
CA GLU A 183 11.22 7.96 4.58
C GLU A 183 9.79 8.17 5.09
N ASP A 184 8.83 8.38 4.19
CA ASP A 184 7.43 8.54 4.58
C ASP A 184 6.91 7.29 5.29
N ILE A 185 7.25 6.10 4.78
CA ILE A 185 6.92 4.83 5.44
C ILE A 185 7.63 4.71 6.79
N ALA A 186 8.90 5.11 6.88
CA ALA A 186 9.65 5.07 8.14
C ALA A 186 9.04 6.00 9.20
N ILE A 187 8.67 7.22 8.83
CA ILE A 187 8.00 8.18 9.72
C ILE A 187 6.66 7.62 10.20
N LEU A 188 5.85 7.09 9.26
CA LEU A 188 4.55 6.52 9.59
C LEU A 188 4.64 5.35 10.58
N THR A 189 5.63 4.49 10.41
CA THR A 189 5.77 3.25 11.16
C THR A 189 6.69 3.32 12.36
N GLY A 190 7.35 4.47 12.57
CA GLY A 190 8.35 4.65 13.62
C GLY A 190 9.65 3.87 13.38
N GLY A 191 9.90 3.46 12.13
CA GLY A 191 11.09 2.72 11.73
C GLY A 191 12.23 3.60 11.23
N THR A 192 13.27 2.96 10.76
CA THR A 192 14.45 3.62 10.17
C THR A 192 14.73 3.03 8.80
N VAL A 193 14.93 3.88 7.79
CA VAL A 193 15.40 3.42 6.49
C VAL A 193 16.85 2.95 6.62
N ILE A 194 17.08 1.65 6.42
CA ILE A 194 18.42 1.09 6.39
C ILE A 194 19.05 1.44 5.06
N SER A 195 20.07 2.31 5.10
CA SER A 195 20.79 2.82 3.94
C SER A 195 22.28 2.91 4.24
N GLU A 196 23.09 2.32 3.36
CA GLU A 196 24.55 2.42 3.50
C GLU A 196 25.05 3.85 3.34
N GLU A 197 24.37 4.69 2.55
CA GLU A 197 24.67 6.11 2.41
C GLU A 197 24.55 6.86 3.75
N ARG A 198 23.70 6.35 4.65
CA ARG A 198 23.50 6.87 6.01
C ARG A 198 24.32 6.14 7.08
N GLY A 199 25.15 5.19 6.66
CA GLY A 199 25.99 4.40 7.55
C GLY A 199 25.30 3.18 8.17
N TYR A 200 24.06 2.87 7.77
CA TYR A 200 23.35 1.67 8.23
C TYR A 200 23.60 0.50 7.29
N LYS A 201 23.91 -0.66 7.85
CA LYS A 201 24.06 -1.91 7.10
C LYS A 201 23.01 -2.92 7.54
N LEU A 202 22.48 -3.67 6.58
CA LEU A 202 21.44 -4.67 6.83
C LEU A 202 21.90 -5.76 7.80
N GLU A 203 23.14 -6.19 7.71
CA GLU A 203 23.77 -7.20 8.58
C GLU A 203 23.85 -6.77 10.07
N ASN A 204 23.81 -5.47 10.33
CA ASN A 204 23.85 -4.88 11.68
C ASN A 204 22.48 -4.42 12.19
N ALA A 205 21.41 -4.71 11.43
CA ALA A 205 20.08 -4.30 11.82
C ALA A 205 19.62 -4.92 13.14
N THR A 206 18.94 -4.12 13.95
CA THR A 206 18.31 -4.53 15.20
C THR A 206 16.81 -4.30 15.13
N LEU A 207 16.06 -4.84 16.08
CA LEU A 207 14.60 -4.65 16.13
C LEU A 207 14.22 -3.17 16.25
N ASP A 208 15.08 -2.34 16.83
CA ASP A 208 14.86 -0.90 17.02
C ASP A 208 14.84 -0.12 15.68
N TYR A 209 15.38 -0.70 14.62
CA TYR A 209 15.31 -0.10 13.27
C TYR A 209 14.03 -0.46 12.54
N LEU A 210 13.30 -1.48 13.02
CA LEU A 210 12.08 -1.94 12.38
C LEU A 210 10.91 -1.02 12.74
N GLY A 211 10.16 -0.62 11.71
CA GLY A 211 8.85 0.00 11.90
C GLY A 211 7.84 -1.02 12.41
N GLN A 212 6.71 -0.53 12.90
CA GLN A 212 5.57 -1.34 13.33
C GLN A 212 4.26 -0.71 12.85
N ALA A 213 3.23 -1.53 12.74
CA ALA A 213 1.88 -1.10 12.45
C ALA A 213 0.89 -2.07 13.11
N ALA A 214 -0.36 -1.65 13.31
CA ALA A 214 -1.39 -2.58 13.79
C ALA A 214 -1.66 -3.68 12.76
N ARG A 215 -1.68 -3.31 11.47
CA ARG A 215 -1.93 -4.27 10.39
C ARG A 215 -1.28 -3.82 9.08
N VAL A 216 -0.91 -4.81 8.26
CA VAL A 216 -0.55 -4.61 6.85
C VAL A 216 -1.36 -5.58 6.00
N SER A 217 -2.03 -5.03 4.97
CA SER A 217 -2.73 -5.79 3.94
C SER A 217 -2.04 -5.61 2.60
N ILE A 218 -1.79 -6.71 1.90
CA ILE A 218 -1.09 -6.70 0.62
C ILE A 218 -1.87 -7.53 -0.38
N ASP A 219 -2.27 -6.92 -1.48
CA ASP A 219 -2.81 -7.63 -2.64
C ASP A 219 -1.75 -7.74 -3.76
N LYS A 220 -2.16 -8.11 -4.96
CA LYS A 220 -1.23 -8.25 -6.10
C LYS A 220 -0.68 -6.91 -6.60
N ASP A 221 -1.36 -5.81 -6.34
CA ASP A 221 -1.08 -4.48 -6.90
C ASP A 221 -0.68 -3.46 -5.82
N ASN A 222 -1.19 -3.60 -4.59
CA ASN A 222 -1.10 -2.61 -3.54
C ASN A 222 -0.61 -3.17 -2.20
N THR A 223 -0.02 -2.31 -1.40
CA THR A 223 0.28 -2.54 0.01
C THR A 223 -0.34 -1.41 0.83
N THR A 224 -1.14 -1.77 1.83
CA THR A 224 -1.79 -0.86 2.76
C THR A 224 -1.24 -1.10 4.17
N ILE A 225 -0.65 -0.06 4.76
CA ILE A 225 -0.20 -0.04 6.14
C ILE A 225 -1.25 0.70 6.95
N VAL A 226 -1.77 0.09 8.00
CA VAL A 226 -2.84 0.63 8.84
C VAL A 226 -2.33 0.80 10.25
N ASP A 227 -2.58 2.00 10.81
CA ASP A 227 -2.22 2.36 12.18
C ASP A 227 -0.73 2.12 12.47
N GLY A 228 0.10 2.91 11.78
CA GLY A 228 1.55 2.90 11.97
C GLY A 228 1.96 3.44 13.35
N ALA A 229 3.00 2.85 13.94
CA ALA A 229 3.48 3.21 15.28
C ALA A 229 4.35 4.49 15.33
N GLY A 230 4.37 5.28 14.25
CA GLY A 230 5.09 6.56 14.19
C GLY A 230 4.53 7.59 15.17
N GLN A 231 5.35 8.58 15.51
CA GLN A 231 4.90 9.68 16.36
C GLN A 231 3.99 10.61 15.56
N GLU A 232 2.81 10.91 16.07
CA GLU A 232 1.83 11.79 15.42
C GLU A 232 2.42 13.16 15.05
N SER A 233 3.26 13.72 15.92
CA SER A 233 3.97 14.99 15.66
C SER A 233 4.84 14.95 14.40
N ASP A 234 5.53 13.83 14.17
CA ASP A 234 6.45 13.67 13.05
C ASP A 234 5.67 13.43 11.75
N ILE A 235 4.58 12.67 11.82
CA ILE A 235 3.64 12.46 10.73
C ILE A 235 3.04 13.80 10.29
N GLN A 236 2.52 14.60 11.24
CA GLN A 236 1.95 15.92 10.92
C GLN A 236 2.98 16.89 10.36
N ALA A 237 4.20 16.90 10.90
CA ALA A 237 5.28 17.72 10.36
C ALA A 237 5.59 17.33 8.90
N ARG A 238 5.60 16.03 8.59
CA ARG A 238 5.83 15.54 7.23
C ARG A 238 4.67 15.89 6.28
N VAL A 239 3.43 15.72 6.71
CA VAL A 239 2.23 16.12 5.95
C VAL A 239 2.29 17.62 5.60
N ASN A 240 2.60 18.47 6.56
CA ASN A 240 2.72 19.91 6.34
C ASN A 240 3.85 20.26 5.37
N GLN A 241 4.99 19.56 5.46
CA GLN A 241 6.09 19.72 4.52
C GLN A 241 5.67 19.37 3.08
N ILE A 242 4.97 18.25 2.89
CA ILE A 242 4.47 17.82 1.56
C ILE A 242 3.45 18.84 1.03
N ARG A 243 2.51 19.30 1.84
CA ARG A 243 1.55 20.35 1.45
C ARG A 243 2.25 21.61 0.98
N SER A 244 3.25 22.08 1.71
CA SER A 244 4.04 23.25 1.31
C SER A 244 4.81 23.03 0.00
N GLN A 245 5.28 21.80 -0.25
CA GLN A 245 5.92 21.44 -1.52
C GLN A 245 4.92 21.46 -2.68
N ILE A 246 3.70 20.97 -2.49
CA ILE A 246 2.63 21.02 -3.49
C ILE A 246 2.30 22.46 -3.87
N GLU A 247 2.22 23.37 -2.90
CA GLU A 247 1.94 24.80 -3.16
C GLU A 247 3.07 25.52 -3.92
N THR A 248 4.31 25.04 -3.79
CA THR A 248 5.50 25.70 -4.36
C THR A 248 6.02 25.01 -5.63
N THR A 249 5.55 23.80 -5.92
CA THR A 249 6.01 23.06 -7.12
C THR A 249 5.47 23.68 -8.39
N THR A 250 6.30 23.67 -9.42
CA THR A 250 5.94 24.05 -10.80
C THR A 250 5.83 22.84 -11.73
N SER A 251 5.95 21.63 -11.16
CA SER A 251 5.82 20.37 -11.88
C SER A 251 4.40 19.83 -11.76
N ASP A 252 3.84 19.45 -12.89
CA ASP A 252 2.56 18.72 -12.97
C ASP A 252 2.71 17.27 -12.45
#